data_b8821b6796c5be40bfa1fbf3fd53130c
#
_entry.id   b8821b6796c5be40bfa1fbf3fd53130c
#
_cell.length_a   1.000
_cell.length_b   1.000
_cell.length_c   1.000
_cell.angle_alpha   90.00
_cell.angle_beta   90.00
_cell.angle_gamma   90.00
#
_symmetry.space_group_name_H-M   'P 1'
#
loop_
_entity.id
_entity.type
_entity.pdbx_description
1 polymer ?
#
loop_
_entity_poly.entity_id
_entity_poly.type
_entity_poly.pdbx_seq_one_letter_code
_entity_poly.pdbx_strand_id
1 'polypeptide(L)'
;MPKFLLMSLLLASLTAHAQDTGVFPNSSNAAAPSEDFLYQLKESLVKVSSTVKNGGHGYGTGVAISKDHVVTNCHVLQDSNGMSISKWGVAFAPVAMIADWEHDICIMRFEWADLKPVQMGDSENLHYEQPIVSISMPGDSPAPYVTLGKIKALYPFDGANVMRASAAFAIGASGSPVFDYNGKLIAISTLKSPGQKAYFYNMPIKWVKELLTKPEIPLYQASKSPFWDAPDEARPFFMRVVLPYQNGQWAELKTVAQAWLKQEPTSTEALYYMATAEQNLGNAKLANQYYQQVLKQHPNHPATLMALGLLANKAGNVAEVEKTHLALKAIDDALDEEFIEALKPQ
;
A
#
# COMPACT_ATOMS: atom_id res chain seq x y z
N MET A 1 -7.27 -19.62 -79.44
CA MET A 1 -7.61 -19.95 -78.07
C MET A 1 -6.57 -19.35 -77.12
N PRO A 2 -6.80 -18.24 -76.44
CA PRO A 2 -5.79 -17.62 -75.57
C PRO A 2 -5.86 -18.19 -74.19
N LYS A 3 -4.69 -18.46 -73.65
CA LYS A 3 -4.48 -18.88 -72.23
C LYS A 3 -4.57 -17.65 -71.33
N PHE A 4 -5.50 -17.69 -70.36
CA PHE A 4 -5.58 -16.72 -69.25
C PHE A 4 -4.57 -17.08 -68.16
N LEU A 5 -3.68 -16.14 -67.86
CA LEU A 5 -2.73 -16.20 -66.75
C LEU A 5 -3.39 -15.52 -65.55
N LEU A 6 -3.71 -16.29 -64.53
CA LEU A 6 -4.17 -15.73 -63.23
C LEU A 6 -2.95 -15.27 -62.43
N MET A 7 -2.90 -13.98 -62.20
CA MET A 7 -1.90 -13.35 -61.35
C MET A 7 -2.49 -13.20 -59.95
N SER A 8 -2.05 -14.04 -59.00
CA SER A 8 -2.43 -14.00 -57.61
C SER A 8 -1.72 -12.84 -56.88
N LEU A 9 -2.44 -11.80 -56.53
CA LEU A 9 -1.94 -10.78 -55.58
C LEU A 9 -1.92 -11.36 -54.17
N LEU A 10 -0.72 -11.55 -53.61
CA LEU A 10 -0.55 -11.71 -52.14
C LEU A 10 -0.63 -10.33 -51.48
N LEU A 11 -1.73 -10.08 -50.74
CA LEU A 11 -1.78 -9.00 -49.79
C LEU A 11 -0.99 -9.44 -48.53
N ALA A 12 0.17 -8.86 -48.33
CA ALA A 12 0.89 -8.93 -47.08
C ALA A 12 0.21 -7.96 -46.06
N SER A 13 -0.53 -8.51 -45.11
CA SER A 13 -1.05 -7.75 -43.97
C SER A 13 0.09 -7.44 -43.02
N LEU A 14 0.59 -6.20 -43.02
CA LEU A 14 1.44 -5.69 -41.95
C LEU A 14 0.57 -5.53 -40.67
N THR A 15 0.69 -6.47 -39.76
CA THR A 15 0.24 -6.26 -38.41
C THR A 15 1.25 -5.32 -37.73
N ALA A 16 0.89 -4.05 -37.59
CA ALA A 16 1.60 -3.12 -36.75
C ALA A 16 1.41 -3.58 -35.31
N HIS A 17 2.47 -4.13 -34.70
CA HIS A 17 2.55 -4.27 -33.27
C HIS A 17 2.67 -2.86 -32.69
N ALA A 18 1.60 -2.35 -32.10
CA ALA A 18 1.66 -1.20 -31.23
C ALA A 18 2.55 -1.60 -30.05
N GLN A 19 3.75 -1.05 -29.99
CA GLN A 19 4.55 -1.07 -28.77
C GLN A 19 3.75 -0.26 -27.75
N ASP A 20 3.21 -0.95 -26.75
CA ASP A 20 2.63 -0.35 -25.58
C ASP A 20 3.76 0.39 -24.83
N THR A 21 3.91 1.67 -25.17
CA THR A 21 4.74 2.59 -24.42
C THR A 21 3.97 2.84 -23.15
N GLY A 22 4.29 2.09 -22.08
CA GLY A 22 3.66 2.17 -20.76
C GLY A 22 3.76 3.55 -20.12
N VAL A 23 3.17 4.54 -20.76
CA VAL A 23 2.85 5.84 -20.18
C VAL A 23 1.49 5.66 -19.49
N PHE A 24 1.50 5.26 -18.23
CA PHE A 24 0.31 5.36 -17.41
C PHE A 24 -0.15 6.82 -17.41
N PRO A 25 -1.44 7.10 -17.62
CA PRO A 25 -1.93 8.48 -17.57
C PRO A 25 -1.58 9.07 -16.20
N ASN A 26 -1.02 10.28 -16.20
CA ASN A 26 -0.68 11.05 -14.99
C ASN A 26 -1.91 11.17 -14.09
N SER A 27 -2.08 10.24 -13.15
CA SER A 27 -3.17 10.25 -12.17
C SER A 27 -2.88 11.18 -10.98
N SER A 28 -1.69 11.77 -10.92
CA SER A 28 -1.26 12.65 -9.82
C SER A 28 -2.03 13.96 -9.74
N ASN A 29 -2.64 14.41 -10.83
CA ASN A 29 -3.49 15.60 -10.90
C ASN A 29 -5.00 15.29 -10.83
N ALA A 30 -5.39 14.09 -10.41
CA ALA A 30 -6.79 13.81 -10.15
C ALA A 30 -7.30 14.70 -9.02
N ALA A 31 -8.37 15.45 -9.27
CA ALA A 31 -9.00 16.27 -8.22
C ALA A 31 -9.41 15.39 -7.04
N ALA A 32 -9.17 15.87 -5.82
CA ALA A 32 -9.59 15.17 -4.62
C ALA A 32 -11.10 14.86 -4.67
N PRO A 33 -11.55 13.71 -4.15
CA PRO A 33 -12.96 13.37 -4.10
C PRO A 33 -13.77 14.46 -3.36
N SER A 34 -14.98 14.73 -3.86
CA SER A 34 -15.87 15.72 -3.23
C SER A 34 -16.30 15.27 -1.82
N GLU A 35 -16.68 16.22 -0.97
CA GLU A 35 -17.18 15.93 0.38
C GLU A 35 -18.41 15.01 0.35
N ASP A 36 -19.34 15.23 -0.60
CA ASP A 36 -20.52 14.39 -0.77
C ASP A 36 -20.14 12.94 -1.11
N PHE A 37 -19.15 12.75 -1.97
CA PHE A 37 -18.67 11.43 -2.32
C PHE A 37 -17.99 10.75 -1.12
N LEU A 38 -17.15 11.48 -0.40
CA LEU A 38 -16.54 10.99 0.85
C LEU A 38 -17.59 10.65 1.90
N TYR A 39 -18.66 11.43 1.99
CA TYR A 39 -19.78 11.12 2.89
C TYR A 39 -20.43 9.78 2.53
N GLN A 40 -20.65 9.52 1.24
CA GLN A 40 -21.20 8.23 0.79
C GLN A 40 -20.32 7.04 1.16
N LEU A 41 -18.99 7.19 1.09
CA LEU A 41 -18.06 6.14 1.50
C LEU A 41 -18.12 5.87 3.01
N LYS A 42 -18.29 6.93 3.84
CA LYS A 42 -18.44 6.80 5.29
C LYS A 42 -19.63 5.97 5.72
N GLU A 43 -20.68 5.89 4.90
CA GLU A 43 -21.87 5.08 5.20
C GLU A 43 -21.59 3.58 5.23
N SER A 44 -20.48 3.13 4.65
CA SER A 44 -20.07 1.72 4.65
C SER A 44 -19.19 1.33 5.83
N LEU A 45 -18.78 2.30 6.64
CA LEU A 45 -17.93 2.05 7.80
C LEU A 45 -18.75 1.68 9.02
N VAL A 46 -18.13 0.86 9.86
CA VAL A 46 -18.63 0.47 11.17
C VAL A 46 -17.50 0.54 12.20
N LYS A 47 -17.84 0.84 13.42
CA LYS A 47 -16.89 0.70 14.54
C LYS A 47 -16.88 -0.77 14.97
N VAL A 48 -15.70 -1.36 15.07
CA VAL A 48 -15.50 -2.71 15.58
C VAL A 48 -15.09 -2.61 17.04
N SER A 49 -15.71 -3.40 17.91
CA SER A 49 -15.39 -3.50 19.32
C SER A 49 -15.25 -4.95 19.72
N SER A 50 -14.24 -5.25 20.53
CA SER A 50 -14.05 -6.57 21.12
C SER A 50 -13.83 -6.44 22.61
N THR A 51 -14.24 -7.47 23.37
CA THR A 51 -13.94 -7.62 24.78
C THR A 51 -12.99 -8.79 24.93
N VAL A 52 -11.81 -8.56 25.52
CA VAL A 52 -10.84 -9.63 25.74
C VAL A 52 -11.08 -10.30 27.10
N LYS A 53 -10.62 -11.55 27.23
CA LYS A 53 -10.89 -12.41 28.39
C LYS A 53 -10.48 -11.81 29.74
N ASN A 54 -9.51 -10.92 29.77
CA ASN A 54 -9.04 -10.23 30.97
C ASN A 54 -9.79 -8.92 31.29
N GLY A 55 -10.90 -8.64 30.59
CA GLY A 55 -11.73 -7.45 30.80
C GLY A 55 -11.28 -6.20 30.01
N GLY A 56 -10.23 -6.29 29.20
CA GLY A 56 -9.83 -5.21 28.30
C GLY A 56 -10.77 -5.11 27.09
N HIS A 57 -10.63 -4.01 26.33
CA HIS A 57 -11.38 -3.75 25.12
C HIS A 57 -10.44 -3.50 23.95
N GLY A 58 -10.72 -4.13 22.81
CA GLY A 58 -10.13 -3.82 21.51
C GLY A 58 -11.09 -2.93 20.71
N TYR A 59 -10.53 -1.98 19.98
CA TYR A 59 -11.27 -1.11 19.06
C TYR A 59 -10.61 -1.09 17.70
N GLY A 60 -11.43 -1.07 16.66
CA GLY A 60 -11.00 -0.96 15.29
C GLY A 60 -12.10 -0.37 14.42
N THR A 61 -11.78 -0.27 13.16
CA THR A 61 -12.69 0.10 12.10
C THR A 61 -13.02 -1.16 11.27
N GLY A 62 -14.20 -1.21 10.73
CA GLY A 62 -14.58 -2.21 9.73
C GLY A 62 -15.25 -1.56 8.54
N VAL A 63 -15.22 -2.24 7.40
CA VAL A 63 -15.90 -1.81 6.19
C VAL A 63 -16.82 -2.90 5.68
N ALA A 64 -18.05 -2.53 5.36
CA ALA A 64 -19.04 -3.45 4.78
C ALA A 64 -18.68 -3.77 3.33
N ILE A 65 -18.49 -5.05 3.02
CA ILE A 65 -18.24 -5.58 1.67
C ILE A 65 -19.45 -6.29 1.06
N SER A 66 -20.44 -6.57 1.87
CA SER A 66 -21.79 -6.98 1.47
C SER A 66 -22.81 -6.44 2.50
N LYS A 67 -24.08 -6.75 2.35
CA LYS A 67 -25.11 -6.34 3.31
C LYS A 67 -24.94 -6.94 4.69
N ASP A 68 -24.19 -8.02 4.80
CA ASP A 68 -24.03 -8.85 5.98
C ASP A 68 -22.58 -9.20 6.32
N HIS A 69 -21.58 -8.75 5.52
CA HIS A 69 -20.17 -9.01 5.77
C HIS A 69 -19.37 -7.73 5.97
N VAL A 70 -18.53 -7.75 6.99
CA VAL A 70 -17.61 -6.66 7.36
C VAL A 70 -16.19 -7.20 7.40
N VAL A 71 -15.27 -6.51 6.71
CA VAL A 71 -13.82 -6.74 6.82
C VAL A 71 -13.24 -5.86 7.93
N THR A 72 -12.36 -6.42 8.72
CA THR A 72 -11.50 -5.74 9.70
C THR A 72 -10.17 -6.47 9.86
N ASN A 73 -9.28 -5.99 10.72
CA ASN A 73 -8.08 -6.76 11.08
C ASN A 73 -8.39 -7.82 12.15
N CYS A 74 -7.74 -8.96 12.05
CA CYS A 74 -7.89 -10.05 13.02
C CYS A 74 -7.36 -9.69 14.40
N HIS A 75 -6.25 -8.93 14.49
CA HIS A 75 -5.68 -8.52 15.79
C HIS A 75 -6.66 -7.70 16.64
N VAL A 76 -7.62 -7.00 16.01
CA VAL A 76 -8.70 -6.29 16.74
C VAL A 76 -9.59 -7.26 17.52
N LEU A 77 -9.69 -8.50 17.03
CA LEU A 77 -10.53 -9.57 17.57
C LEU A 77 -9.73 -10.59 18.39
N GLN A 78 -8.41 -10.40 18.51
CA GLN A 78 -7.51 -11.34 19.14
C GLN A 78 -7.90 -11.58 20.61
N ASP A 79 -7.90 -12.87 21.02
CA ASP A 79 -8.23 -13.31 22.38
C ASP A 79 -9.56 -12.78 22.93
N SER A 80 -10.46 -12.35 22.04
CA SER A 80 -11.78 -11.85 22.45
C SER A 80 -12.72 -12.97 22.88
N ASN A 81 -13.60 -12.65 23.81
CA ASN A 81 -14.76 -13.45 24.20
C ASN A 81 -16.09 -12.76 23.93
N GLY A 82 -16.04 -11.59 23.30
CA GLY A 82 -17.17 -10.82 22.79
C GLY A 82 -16.73 -9.88 21.70
N MET A 83 -17.44 -9.84 20.59
CA MET A 83 -17.18 -8.94 19.48
C MET A 83 -18.47 -8.39 18.91
N SER A 84 -18.45 -7.14 18.47
CA SER A 84 -19.59 -6.48 17.85
C SER A 84 -19.14 -5.40 16.88
N ILE A 85 -20.03 -5.05 15.97
CA ILE A 85 -19.94 -3.79 15.23
C ILE A 85 -20.99 -2.83 15.77
N SER A 86 -20.71 -1.53 15.68
CA SER A 86 -21.70 -0.51 15.92
C SER A 86 -21.83 0.44 14.73
N LYS A 87 -23.06 0.78 14.40
CA LYS A 87 -23.42 1.72 13.36
C LYS A 87 -24.63 2.53 13.80
N TRP A 88 -24.55 3.84 13.73
CA TRP A 88 -25.65 4.75 14.12
C TRP A 88 -26.21 4.49 15.53
N GLY A 89 -25.34 4.08 16.46
CA GLY A 89 -25.75 3.77 17.83
C GLY A 89 -26.36 2.37 18.03
N VAL A 90 -26.51 1.58 16.95
CA VAL A 90 -26.99 0.18 17.05
C VAL A 90 -25.80 -0.76 16.98
N ALA A 91 -25.75 -1.73 17.92
CA ALA A 91 -24.73 -2.78 17.95
C ALA A 91 -25.25 -4.09 17.40
N PHE A 92 -24.42 -4.79 16.61
CA PHE A 92 -24.69 -6.10 16.05
C PHE A 92 -23.57 -7.06 16.44
N ALA A 93 -23.93 -8.24 16.92
CA ALA A 93 -22.97 -9.33 17.14
C ALA A 93 -22.83 -10.18 15.86
N PRO A 94 -21.62 -10.60 15.50
CA PRO A 94 -21.42 -11.51 14.38
C PRO A 94 -21.92 -12.91 14.72
N VAL A 95 -22.32 -13.66 13.68
CA VAL A 95 -22.75 -15.06 13.82
C VAL A 95 -21.69 -16.06 13.32
N ALA A 96 -20.78 -15.60 12.45
CA ALA A 96 -19.66 -16.37 11.93
C ALA A 96 -18.53 -15.44 11.50
N MET A 97 -17.35 -16.01 11.24
CA MET A 97 -16.22 -15.27 10.69
C MET A 97 -15.44 -16.13 9.69
N ILE A 98 -14.70 -15.48 8.83
CA ILE A 98 -13.65 -16.08 8.01
C ILE A 98 -12.36 -15.36 8.42
N ALA A 99 -11.28 -16.08 8.72
CA ALA A 99 -10.06 -15.48 9.25
C ALA A 99 -8.83 -15.93 8.49
N ASP A 100 -8.02 -14.97 8.14
CA ASP A 100 -6.63 -15.11 7.74
C ASP A 100 -5.76 -14.41 8.79
N TRP A 101 -5.36 -15.15 9.80
CA TRP A 101 -4.54 -14.62 10.89
C TRP A 101 -3.16 -14.22 10.42
N GLU A 102 -2.60 -14.93 9.43
CA GLU A 102 -1.27 -14.64 8.88
C GLU A 102 -1.21 -13.27 8.23
N HIS A 103 -2.20 -12.93 7.42
CA HIS A 103 -2.31 -11.62 6.76
C HIS A 103 -3.10 -10.59 7.57
N ASP A 104 -3.57 -10.96 8.77
CA ASP A 104 -4.32 -10.07 9.66
C ASP A 104 -5.62 -9.54 9.05
N ILE A 105 -6.34 -10.38 8.31
CA ILE A 105 -7.61 -10.05 7.69
C ILE A 105 -8.70 -10.97 8.23
N CYS A 106 -9.72 -10.37 8.82
CA CYS A 106 -10.91 -11.07 9.31
C CYS A 106 -12.17 -10.52 8.63
N ILE A 107 -13.05 -11.42 8.21
CA ILE A 107 -14.38 -11.09 7.67
C ILE A 107 -15.40 -11.62 8.65
N MET A 108 -16.22 -10.75 9.22
CA MET A 108 -17.31 -11.09 10.12
C MET A 108 -18.63 -11.10 9.37
N ARG A 109 -19.47 -12.12 9.60
CA ARG A 109 -20.83 -12.20 9.07
C ARG A 109 -21.85 -11.87 10.16
N PHE A 110 -22.86 -11.09 9.77
CA PHE A 110 -23.95 -10.62 10.63
C PHE A 110 -25.30 -11.02 10.08
N GLU A 111 -26.28 -11.17 10.96
CA GLU A 111 -27.67 -11.27 10.58
C GLU A 111 -28.35 -9.93 10.84
N TRP A 112 -29.24 -9.52 9.93
CA TRP A 112 -30.09 -8.34 10.07
C TRP A 112 -29.39 -6.98 10.14
N ALA A 113 -28.12 -6.90 9.76
CA ALA A 113 -27.35 -5.64 9.84
C ALA A 113 -27.68 -4.66 8.68
N ASP A 114 -28.13 -5.17 7.53
CA ASP A 114 -28.48 -4.42 6.31
C ASP A 114 -27.49 -3.27 6.00
N LEU A 115 -26.21 -3.63 5.92
CA LEU A 115 -25.11 -2.69 5.71
C LEU A 115 -25.07 -2.18 4.28
N LYS A 116 -24.51 -0.98 4.08
CA LYS A 116 -24.21 -0.43 2.75
C LYS A 116 -22.83 -0.90 2.30
N PRO A 117 -22.71 -1.80 1.31
CA PRO A 117 -21.42 -2.30 0.89
C PRO A 117 -20.64 -1.32 0.02
N VAL A 118 -19.30 -1.39 0.08
CA VAL A 118 -18.40 -0.74 -0.87
C VAL A 118 -18.17 -1.62 -2.10
N GLN A 119 -17.75 -1.00 -3.19
CA GLN A 119 -17.22 -1.72 -4.34
C GLN A 119 -15.78 -2.11 -4.10
N MET A 120 -15.44 -3.40 -4.19
CA MET A 120 -14.05 -3.88 -4.13
C MET A 120 -13.33 -3.55 -5.44
N GLY A 121 -12.16 -2.93 -5.31
CA GLY A 121 -11.28 -2.55 -6.40
C GLY A 121 -10.29 -3.64 -6.77
N ASP A 122 -9.14 -3.20 -7.29
CA ASP A 122 -8.01 -4.04 -7.67
C ASP A 122 -6.74 -3.54 -6.97
N SER A 123 -5.94 -4.45 -6.40
CA SER A 123 -4.66 -4.13 -5.75
C SER A 123 -3.44 -4.64 -6.54
N GLU A 124 -3.63 -5.20 -7.74
CA GLU A 124 -2.52 -5.73 -8.55
C GLU A 124 -1.93 -4.67 -9.49
N ASN A 125 -2.73 -3.68 -9.90
CA ASN A 125 -2.36 -2.61 -10.82
C ASN A 125 -2.12 -1.26 -10.13
N LEU A 126 -1.72 -1.27 -8.87
CA LEU A 126 -1.38 -0.06 -8.13
C LEU A 126 0.01 0.46 -8.53
N HIS A 127 0.23 1.77 -8.36
CA HIS A 127 1.51 2.39 -8.69
C HIS A 127 1.94 3.43 -7.65
N TYR A 128 3.23 3.79 -7.66
CA TYR A 128 3.78 4.84 -6.81
C TYR A 128 3.07 6.17 -7.06
N GLU A 129 2.90 6.97 -6.00
CA GLU A 129 2.22 8.27 -5.99
C GLU A 129 0.75 8.24 -6.40
N GLN A 130 0.16 7.05 -6.61
CA GLN A 130 -1.29 6.94 -6.81
C GLN A 130 -2.03 7.55 -5.62
N PRO A 131 -2.96 8.49 -5.85
CA PRO A 131 -3.72 9.10 -4.78
C PRO A 131 -4.73 8.13 -4.18
N ILE A 132 -4.88 8.18 -2.87
CA ILE A 132 -5.75 7.31 -2.08
C ILE A 132 -6.50 8.07 -0.99
N VAL A 133 -7.59 7.49 -0.55
CA VAL A 133 -8.38 7.94 0.60
C VAL A 133 -8.41 6.85 1.64
N SER A 134 -7.96 7.11 2.86
CA SER A 134 -8.21 6.26 4.02
C SER A 134 -9.31 6.87 4.88
N ILE A 135 -10.29 6.07 5.31
CA ILE A 135 -11.36 6.54 6.19
C ILE A 135 -11.40 5.65 7.43
N SER A 136 -11.19 6.23 8.60
CA SER A 136 -11.04 5.51 9.86
C SER A 136 -12.02 6.00 10.93
N MET A 137 -12.29 5.13 11.90
CA MET A 137 -13.07 5.45 13.12
C MET A 137 -12.18 5.24 14.36
N PRO A 138 -11.17 6.10 14.59
CA PRO A 138 -10.22 5.88 15.67
C PRO A 138 -10.86 6.10 17.03
N GLY A 139 -10.59 5.20 17.98
CA GLY A 139 -10.86 5.33 19.40
C GLY A 139 -12.26 5.84 19.73
N ASP A 140 -12.31 6.98 20.42
CA ASP A 140 -13.56 7.61 20.86
C ASP A 140 -14.13 8.63 19.86
N SER A 141 -13.62 8.66 18.63
CA SER A 141 -14.13 9.60 17.63
C SER A 141 -15.61 9.36 17.37
N PRO A 142 -16.45 10.41 17.45
CA PRO A 142 -17.88 10.30 17.15
C PRO A 142 -18.17 10.20 15.65
N ALA A 143 -17.19 10.51 14.80
CA ALA A 143 -17.34 10.54 13.35
C ALA A 143 -16.10 9.96 12.64
N PRO A 144 -16.28 9.39 11.43
CA PRO A 144 -15.16 8.91 10.63
C PRO A 144 -14.20 10.03 10.22
N TYR A 145 -12.91 9.76 10.33
CA TYR A 145 -11.82 10.61 9.86
C TYR A 145 -11.42 10.25 8.44
N VAL A 146 -11.29 11.24 7.57
CA VAL A 146 -10.78 11.11 6.21
C VAL A 146 -9.33 11.58 6.18
N THR A 147 -8.46 10.75 5.65
CA THR A 147 -7.06 11.09 5.39
C THR A 147 -6.75 10.85 3.92
N LEU A 148 -6.36 11.91 3.22
CA LEU A 148 -5.84 11.81 1.86
C LEU A 148 -4.37 11.45 1.92
N GLY A 149 -3.91 10.68 0.95
CA GLY A 149 -2.52 10.29 0.85
C GLY A 149 -2.19 9.70 -0.49
N LYS A 150 -1.00 9.12 -0.59
CA LYS A 150 -0.47 8.49 -1.80
C LYS A 150 0.23 7.19 -1.47
N ILE A 151 0.29 6.30 -2.46
CA ILE A 151 1.06 5.05 -2.37
C ILE A 151 2.56 5.39 -2.44
N LYS A 152 3.32 5.03 -1.42
CA LYS A 152 4.75 5.33 -1.30
C LYS A 152 5.65 4.14 -1.58
N ALA A 153 5.15 2.91 -1.47
CA ALA A 153 5.82 1.69 -1.87
C ALA A 153 4.84 0.53 -2.01
N LEU A 154 5.22 -0.44 -2.81
CA LEU A 154 4.51 -1.70 -3.02
C LEU A 154 5.51 -2.83 -2.79
N TYR A 155 5.22 -3.69 -1.83
CA TYR A 155 6.10 -4.78 -1.42
C TYR A 155 5.47 -6.12 -1.82
N PRO A 156 6.02 -6.80 -2.84
CA PRO A 156 5.58 -8.16 -3.16
C PRO A 156 5.72 -9.06 -1.93
N PHE A 157 4.64 -9.69 -1.52
CA PHE A 157 4.61 -10.59 -0.38
C PHE A 157 3.44 -11.54 -0.52
N ASP A 158 3.68 -12.84 -0.40
CA ASP A 158 2.70 -13.92 -0.48
C ASP A 158 1.63 -13.74 -1.58
N GLY A 159 2.11 -13.56 -2.81
CA GLY A 159 1.27 -13.46 -4.01
C GLY A 159 0.49 -12.17 -4.20
N ALA A 160 0.72 -11.15 -3.35
CA ALA A 160 0.11 -9.83 -3.47
C ALA A 160 1.11 -8.71 -3.13
N ASN A 161 0.69 -7.45 -3.18
CA ASN A 161 1.53 -6.31 -2.84
C ASN A 161 1.03 -5.64 -1.54
N VAL A 162 1.79 -5.77 -0.45
CA VAL A 162 1.58 -4.96 0.75
C VAL A 162 1.87 -3.50 0.42
N MET A 163 0.92 -2.62 0.69
CA MET A 163 0.99 -1.21 0.31
C MET A 163 1.47 -0.35 1.48
N ARG A 164 2.55 0.42 1.28
CA ARG A 164 2.92 1.53 2.17
C ARG A 164 2.29 2.82 1.64
N ALA A 165 1.62 3.55 2.51
CA ALA A 165 0.96 4.80 2.15
C ALA A 165 1.43 5.98 3.02
N SER A 166 1.22 7.20 2.53
CA SER A 166 1.39 8.43 3.32
C SER A 166 0.14 8.80 4.12
N ALA A 167 -1.02 8.20 3.83
CA ALA A 167 -2.23 8.37 4.62
C ALA A 167 -2.01 7.84 6.04
N ALA A 168 -1.74 8.77 6.96
CA ALA A 168 -1.48 8.44 8.36
C ALA A 168 -2.76 8.02 9.08
N PHE A 169 -2.64 7.10 10.01
CA PHE A 169 -3.75 6.68 10.86
C PHE A 169 -3.32 6.50 12.32
N ALA A 170 -4.29 6.61 13.23
CA ALA A 170 -4.10 6.53 14.68
C ALA A 170 -4.57 5.17 15.23
N ILE A 171 -4.36 4.95 16.53
CA ILE A 171 -4.88 3.79 17.27
C ILE A 171 -6.41 3.72 17.11
N GLY A 172 -6.93 2.53 16.84
CA GLY A 172 -8.35 2.29 16.54
C GLY A 172 -8.70 2.40 15.06
N ALA A 173 -7.74 2.77 14.19
CA ALA A 173 -7.93 2.76 12.76
C ALA A 173 -7.64 1.40 12.10
N SER A 174 -7.17 0.40 12.83
CA SER A 174 -6.98 -0.96 12.32
C SER A 174 -8.27 -1.48 11.68
N GLY A 175 -8.19 -2.02 10.46
CA GLY A 175 -9.35 -2.45 9.68
C GLY A 175 -10.01 -1.36 8.83
N SER A 176 -9.45 -0.13 8.83
CA SER A 176 -9.95 0.97 8.01
C SER A 176 -9.80 0.70 6.52
N PRO A 177 -10.84 1.02 5.71
CA PRO A 177 -10.71 0.92 4.27
C PRO A 177 -9.75 1.96 3.69
N VAL A 178 -9.02 1.54 2.67
CA VAL A 178 -8.28 2.43 1.77
C VAL A 178 -8.91 2.33 0.39
N PHE A 179 -9.31 3.48 -0.14
CA PHE A 179 -9.95 3.60 -1.43
C PHE A 179 -9.05 4.28 -2.46
N ASP A 180 -9.22 3.93 -3.72
CA ASP A 180 -8.81 4.81 -4.82
C ASP A 180 -9.74 6.03 -4.90
N TYR A 181 -9.39 7.01 -5.74
CA TYR A 181 -10.22 8.23 -5.90
C TYR A 181 -11.56 7.97 -6.63
N ASN A 182 -11.79 6.76 -7.14
CA ASN A 182 -13.08 6.30 -7.66
C ASN A 182 -13.94 5.62 -6.59
N GLY A 183 -13.49 5.57 -5.33
CA GLY A 183 -14.19 4.96 -4.21
C GLY A 183 -14.17 3.43 -4.19
N LYS A 184 -13.27 2.80 -4.95
CA LYS A 184 -13.08 1.36 -4.89
C LYS A 184 -12.14 1.00 -3.76
N LEU A 185 -12.53 0.02 -2.95
CA LEU A 185 -11.71 -0.50 -1.85
C LEU A 185 -10.51 -1.25 -2.42
N ILE A 186 -9.29 -0.77 -2.15
CA ILE A 186 -8.04 -1.34 -2.67
C ILE A 186 -7.17 -1.99 -1.59
N ALA A 187 -7.33 -1.58 -0.33
CA ALA A 187 -6.58 -2.16 0.79
C ALA A 187 -7.28 -1.92 2.14
N ILE A 188 -6.78 -2.57 3.18
CA ILE A 188 -7.18 -2.45 4.58
C ILE A 188 -6.00 -1.94 5.40
N SER A 189 -6.15 -0.81 6.08
CA SER A 189 -5.14 -0.25 6.97
C SER A 189 -4.91 -1.17 8.16
N THR A 190 -3.65 -1.54 8.42
CA THR A 190 -3.37 -2.62 9.36
C THR A 190 -2.39 -2.22 10.45
N LEU A 191 -1.18 -1.82 10.09
CA LEU A 191 -0.16 -1.52 11.08
C LEU A 191 0.66 -0.28 10.76
N LYS A 192 1.17 0.31 11.82
CA LYS A 192 2.11 1.42 11.80
C LYS A 192 3.47 0.92 12.28
N SER A 193 4.54 1.18 11.53
CA SER A 193 5.87 0.80 11.97
C SER A 193 6.29 1.60 13.21
N PRO A 194 7.19 1.05 14.04
CA PRO A 194 7.90 1.84 15.02
C PRO A 194 8.82 2.87 14.34
N GLY A 195 9.37 3.82 15.12
CA GLY A 195 10.33 4.81 14.68
C GLY A 195 9.76 6.24 14.61
N GLN A 196 10.62 7.19 14.30
CA GLN A 196 10.27 8.62 14.30
C GLN A 196 9.37 9.00 13.12
N LYS A 197 9.62 8.39 11.95
CA LYS A 197 8.81 8.55 10.74
C LYS A 197 8.08 7.24 10.46
N ALA A 198 6.88 7.10 10.99
CA ALA A 198 6.13 5.87 10.87
C ALA A 198 5.78 5.54 9.41
N TYR A 199 5.92 4.27 9.06
CA TYR A 199 5.37 3.71 7.83
C TYR A 199 4.00 3.11 8.12
N PHE A 200 3.04 3.39 7.25
CA PHE A 200 1.66 2.91 7.35
C PHE A 200 1.43 1.81 6.32
N TYR A 201 1.26 0.58 6.80
CA TYR A 201 1.09 -0.59 5.97
C TYR A 201 -0.38 -0.98 5.86
N ASN A 202 -0.77 -1.32 4.65
CA ASN A 202 -2.14 -1.65 4.30
C ASN A 202 -2.15 -2.98 3.54
N MET A 203 -3.03 -3.88 3.94
CA MET A 203 -3.15 -5.21 3.35
C MET A 203 -4.00 -5.16 2.08
N PRO A 204 -3.54 -5.77 0.97
CA PRO A 204 -4.18 -5.65 -0.33
C PRO A 204 -5.57 -6.29 -0.37
N ILE A 205 -6.50 -5.69 -1.11
CA ILE A 205 -7.86 -6.22 -1.29
C ILE A 205 -7.88 -7.61 -1.96
N LYS A 206 -6.82 -8.00 -2.64
CA LYS A 206 -6.67 -9.34 -3.20
C LYS A 206 -6.83 -10.41 -2.13
N TRP A 207 -6.17 -10.29 -0.99
CA TRP A 207 -6.30 -11.27 0.10
C TRP A 207 -7.71 -11.30 0.69
N VAL A 208 -8.43 -10.18 0.75
CA VAL A 208 -9.85 -10.16 1.15
C VAL A 208 -10.69 -10.96 0.17
N LYS A 209 -10.47 -10.80 -1.14
CA LYS A 209 -11.19 -11.54 -2.18
C LYS A 209 -10.90 -13.05 -2.11
N GLU A 210 -9.64 -13.41 -1.89
CA GLU A 210 -9.24 -14.81 -1.73
C GLU A 210 -9.84 -15.41 -0.45
N LEU A 211 -9.86 -14.64 0.65
CA LEU A 211 -10.43 -15.07 1.92
C LEU A 211 -11.94 -15.37 1.82
N LEU A 212 -12.69 -14.61 1.01
CA LEU A 212 -14.12 -14.85 0.76
C LEU A 212 -14.42 -16.21 0.14
N THR A 213 -13.43 -16.90 -0.45
CA THR A 213 -13.58 -18.25 -0.98
C THR A 213 -13.41 -19.34 0.07
N LYS A 214 -13.00 -19.00 1.27
CA LYS A 214 -12.74 -19.95 2.36
C LYS A 214 -14.00 -20.20 3.19
N PRO A 215 -14.10 -21.35 3.86
CA PRO A 215 -15.23 -21.63 4.72
C PRO A 215 -15.27 -20.72 5.95
N GLU A 216 -16.49 -20.47 6.42
CA GLU A 216 -16.70 -19.84 7.73
C GLU A 216 -16.17 -20.71 8.85
N ILE A 217 -15.67 -20.07 9.89
CA ILE A 217 -15.20 -20.73 11.12
C ILE A 217 -16.02 -20.21 12.32
N PRO A 218 -16.12 -21.00 13.40
CA PRO A 218 -16.75 -20.54 14.63
C PRO A 218 -16.05 -19.30 15.19
N LEU A 219 -16.82 -18.41 15.81
CA LEU A 219 -16.28 -17.30 16.60
C LEU A 219 -15.43 -17.83 17.76
N TYR A 220 -14.52 -17.00 18.27
CA TYR A 220 -13.73 -17.29 19.48
C TYR A 220 -12.76 -18.46 19.34
N GLN A 221 -12.29 -18.77 18.16
CA GLN A 221 -11.18 -19.70 17.97
C GLN A 221 -9.87 -19.10 18.48
N ALA A 222 -8.89 -19.98 18.74
CA ALA A 222 -7.55 -19.54 19.12
C ALA A 222 -6.95 -18.65 18.03
N SER A 223 -6.55 -17.45 18.40
CA SER A 223 -5.84 -16.52 17.53
C SER A 223 -4.43 -17.02 17.23
N LYS A 224 -3.90 -16.58 16.08
CA LYS A 224 -2.49 -16.75 15.71
C LYS A 224 -1.87 -15.36 15.56
N SER A 225 -0.57 -15.26 15.72
CA SER A 225 0.14 -14.02 15.44
C SER A 225 0.26 -13.79 13.94
N PRO A 226 0.03 -12.56 13.45
CA PRO A 226 0.23 -12.22 12.04
C PRO A 226 1.73 -12.11 11.70
N PHE A 227 2.05 -12.14 10.41
CA PHE A 227 3.43 -12.09 9.91
C PHE A 227 4.24 -10.90 10.45
N TRP A 228 3.57 -9.78 10.68
CA TRP A 228 4.22 -8.55 11.15
C TRP A 228 4.53 -8.55 12.66
N ASP A 229 3.90 -9.44 13.43
CA ASP A 229 4.15 -9.64 14.86
C ASP A 229 5.18 -10.76 15.13
N ALA A 230 5.76 -11.33 14.08
CA ALA A 230 6.82 -12.32 14.18
C ALA A 230 8.10 -11.72 14.81
N PRO A 231 9.02 -12.55 15.36
CA PRO A 231 10.35 -12.11 15.74
C PRO A 231 11.06 -11.39 14.57
N ASP A 232 11.94 -10.43 14.89
CA ASP A 232 12.51 -9.51 13.88
C ASP A 232 13.18 -10.24 12.71
N GLU A 233 13.88 -11.33 12.98
CA GLU A 233 14.56 -12.13 11.94
C GLU A 233 13.57 -12.84 11.00
N ALA A 234 12.35 -13.09 11.46
CA ALA A 234 11.31 -13.78 10.69
C ALA A 234 10.37 -12.80 9.97
N ARG A 235 10.42 -11.49 10.29
CA ARG A 235 9.64 -10.49 9.59
C ARG A 235 10.09 -10.31 8.15
N PRO A 236 9.19 -9.91 7.24
CA PRO A 236 9.57 -9.54 5.88
C PRO A 236 10.63 -8.44 5.84
N PHE A 237 11.51 -8.47 4.87
CA PHE A 237 12.60 -7.51 4.74
C PHE A 237 12.14 -6.05 4.69
N PHE A 238 11.00 -5.77 4.04
CA PHE A 238 10.46 -4.42 3.97
C PHE A 238 10.09 -3.82 5.35
N MET A 239 9.92 -4.64 6.37
CA MET A 239 9.76 -4.19 7.75
C MET A 239 11.11 -4.04 8.45
N ARG A 240 12.04 -4.95 8.21
CA ARG A 240 13.35 -5.01 8.86
C ARG A 240 14.28 -3.86 8.46
N VAL A 241 14.11 -3.29 7.26
CA VAL A 241 14.89 -2.13 6.79
C VAL A 241 14.49 -0.81 7.47
N VAL A 242 13.33 -0.74 8.12
CA VAL A 242 12.75 0.53 8.59
C VAL A 242 13.59 1.19 9.66
N LEU A 243 13.85 0.49 10.76
CA LEU A 243 14.62 1.05 11.88
C LEU A 243 16.07 1.37 11.51
N PRO A 244 16.84 0.49 10.85
CA PRO A 244 18.18 0.82 10.37
C PRO A 244 18.19 2.06 9.45
N TYR A 245 17.22 2.16 8.54
CA TYR A 245 17.10 3.31 7.65
C TYR A 245 16.83 4.62 8.41
N GLN A 246 15.85 4.61 9.31
CA GLN A 246 15.44 5.82 10.04
C GLN A 246 16.49 6.29 11.06
N ASN A 247 17.24 5.36 11.62
CA ASN A 247 18.26 5.65 12.62
C ASN A 247 19.65 5.93 12.01
N GLY A 248 19.79 5.91 10.68
CA GLY A 248 21.08 6.11 10.01
C GLY A 248 22.08 4.98 10.25
N GLN A 249 21.60 3.77 10.58
CA GLN A 249 22.42 2.58 10.81
C GLN A 249 22.78 1.93 9.46
N TRP A 250 23.56 2.65 8.66
CA TRP A 250 23.79 2.33 7.25
C TRP A 250 24.44 0.97 7.01
N ALA A 251 25.33 0.53 7.90
CA ALA A 251 25.95 -0.79 7.81
C ALA A 251 24.94 -1.91 8.05
N GLU A 252 24.04 -1.73 9.00
CA GLU A 252 22.95 -2.67 9.28
C GLU A 252 21.94 -2.69 8.14
N LEU A 253 21.51 -1.50 7.66
CA LEU A 253 20.64 -1.37 6.49
C LEU A 253 21.23 -2.12 5.28
N LYS A 254 22.52 -1.96 5.01
CA LYS A 254 23.21 -2.68 3.95
C LYS A 254 23.11 -4.19 4.13
N THR A 255 23.33 -4.68 5.35
CA THR A 255 23.25 -6.13 5.66
C THR A 255 21.86 -6.67 5.36
N VAL A 256 20.80 -5.97 5.81
CA VAL A 256 19.41 -6.38 5.58
C VAL A 256 19.06 -6.31 4.09
N ALA A 257 19.40 -5.22 3.41
CA ALA A 257 19.14 -5.04 1.98
C ALA A 257 19.89 -6.07 1.12
N GLN A 258 21.12 -6.44 1.50
CA GLN A 258 21.89 -7.47 0.82
C GLN A 258 21.26 -8.86 0.98
N ALA A 259 20.75 -9.19 2.18
CA ALA A 259 20.02 -10.42 2.41
C ALA A 259 18.72 -10.47 1.60
N TRP A 260 18.02 -9.33 1.51
CA TRP A 260 16.83 -9.18 0.69
C TRP A 260 17.13 -9.42 -0.80
N LEU A 261 18.13 -8.75 -1.36
CA LEU A 261 18.56 -8.93 -2.76
C LEU A 261 19.04 -10.36 -3.06
N LYS A 262 19.54 -11.09 -2.07
CA LYS A 262 19.89 -12.50 -2.24
C LYS A 262 18.66 -13.38 -2.46
N GLN A 263 17.53 -13.06 -1.83
CA GLN A 263 16.25 -13.78 -2.00
C GLN A 263 15.46 -13.25 -3.19
N GLU A 264 15.44 -11.93 -3.37
CA GLU A 264 14.68 -11.23 -4.40
C GLU A 264 15.61 -10.30 -5.21
N PRO A 265 16.40 -10.82 -6.16
CA PRO A 265 17.44 -10.05 -6.85
C PRO A 265 16.92 -8.85 -7.65
N THR A 266 15.65 -8.83 -8.00
CA THR A 266 15.00 -7.77 -8.76
C THR A 266 14.08 -6.89 -7.92
N SER A 267 14.05 -7.05 -6.60
CA SER A 267 13.20 -6.23 -5.73
C SER A 267 13.60 -4.75 -5.81
N THR A 268 12.70 -3.92 -6.31
CA THR A 268 12.87 -2.46 -6.44
C THR A 268 13.25 -1.81 -5.14
N GLU A 269 12.52 -2.15 -4.08
CA GLU A 269 12.76 -1.57 -2.76
C GLU A 269 14.08 -2.05 -2.14
N ALA A 270 14.44 -3.32 -2.33
CA ALA A 270 15.74 -3.82 -1.87
C ALA A 270 16.91 -3.10 -2.57
N LEU A 271 16.81 -2.87 -3.88
CA LEU A 271 17.78 -2.09 -4.66
C LEU A 271 17.86 -0.64 -4.14
N TYR A 272 16.71 -0.01 -3.85
CA TYR A 272 16.66 1.34 -3.30
C TYR A 272 17.34 1.44 -1.92
N TYR A 273 17.02 0.54 -0.99
CA TYR A 273 17.64 0.54 0.34
C TYR A 273 19.13 0.20 0.28
N MET A 274 19.55 -0.70 -0.62
CA MET A 274 20.96 -0.99 -0.86
C MET A 274 21.69 0.25 -1.39
N ALA A 275 21.10 0.95 -2.38
CA ALA A 275 21.66 2.19 -2.91
C ALA A 275 21.81 3.26 -1.81
N THR A 276 20.78 3.43 -1.00
CA THR A 276 20.78 4.40 0.10
C THR A 276 21.87 4.08 1.14
N ALA A 277 22.02 2.81 1.50
CA ALA A 277 23.06 2.37 2.42
C ALA A 277 24.46 2.65 1.84
N GLU A 278 24.72 2.28 0.59
CA GLU A 278 26.01 2.52 -0.08
C GLU A 278 26.30 4.01 -0.23
N GLN A 279 25.30 4.83 -0.54
CA GLN A 279 25.46 6.29 -0.61
C GLN A 279 25.95 6.86 0.71
N ASN A 280 25.33 6.48 1.81
CA ASN A 280 25.66 7.01 3.13
C ASN A 280 26.95 6.41 3.73
N LEU A 281 27.38 5.25 3.23
CA LEU A 281 28.70 4.66 3.53
C LEU A 281 29.83 5.25 2.65
N GLY A 282 29.56 6.24 1.79
CA GLY A 282 30.54 6.90 0.94
C GLY A 282 30.79 6.23 -0.41
N ASN A 283 30.08 5.17 -0.75
CA ASN A 283 30.25 4.41 -1.98
C ASN A 283 29.38 4.95 -3.13
N ALA A 284 29.48 6.25 -3.44
CA ALA A 284 28.59 6.97 -4.36
C ALA A 284 28.47 6.30 -5.75
N LYS A 285 29.58 5.72 -6.28
CA LYS A 285 29.55 5.02 -7.58
C LYS A 285 28.64 3.78 -7.53
N LEU A 286 28.74 3.00 -6.47
CA LEU A 286 27.94 1.78 -6.29
C LEU A 286 26.49 2.12 -6.00
N ALA A 287 26.24 3.14 -5.18
CA ALA A 287 24.91 3.67 -4.94
C ALA A 287 24.21 4.07 -6.24
N ASN A 288 24.90 4.84 -7.10
CA ASN A 288 24.35 5.23 -8.40
C ASN A 288 24.01 4.01 -9.27
N GLN A 289 24.82 2.96 -9.27
CA GLN A 289 24.52 1.75 -10.03
C GLN A 289 23.21 1.08 -9.57
N TYR A 290 22.98 0.99 -8.27
CA TYR A 290 21.72 0.44 -7.74
C TYR A 290 20.53 1.36 -8.02
N TYR A 291 20.68 2.67 -7.86
CA TYR A 291 19.61 3.62 -8.21
C TYR A 291 19.22 3.55 -9.69
N GLN A 292 20.20 3.39 -10.60
CA GLN A 292 19.90 3.21 -12.03
C GLN A 292 19.15 1.89 -12.30
N GLN A 293 19.40 0.83 -11.53
CA GLN A 293 18.62 -0.40 -11.63
C GLN A 293 17.17 -0.19 -11.19
N VAL A 294 16.93 0.59 -10.13
CA VAL A 294 15.57 0.98 -9.71
C VAL A 294 14.87 1.73 -10.83
N LEU A 295 15.50 2.78 -11.41
CA LEU A 295 14.87 3.58 -12.46
C LEU A 295 14.69 2.81 -13.78
N LYS A 296 15.46 1.76 -14.03
CA LYS A 296 15.25 0.88 -15.17
C LYS A 296 13.93 0.09 -15.05
N GLN A 297 13.56 -0.28 -13.83
CA GLN A 297 12.31 -1.00 -13.56
C GLN A 297 11.13 -0.02 -13.37
N HIS A 298 11.36 1.06 -12.66
CA HIS A 298 10.37 2.10 -12.33
C HIS A 298 10.96 3.49 -12.63
N PRO A 299 10.85 3.96 -13.88
CA PRO A 299 11.44 5.25 -14.30
C PRO A 299 10.97 6.45 -13.45
N ASN A 300 9.78 6.35 -12.89
CA ASN A 300 9.16 7.40 -12.07
C ASN A 300 9.23 7.06 -10.56
N HIS A 301 10.25 6.31 -10.09
CA HIS A 301 10.41 6.05 -8.66
C HIS A 301 10.87 7.32 -7.91
N PRO A 302 9.99 8.00 -7.14
CA PRO A 302 10.25 9.38 -6.68
C PRO A 302 11.44 9.48 -5.74
N ALA A 303 11.54 8.55 -4.77
CA ALA A 303 12.63 8.55 -3.80
C ALA A 303 14.01 8.35 -4.47
N THR A 304 14.07 7.57 -5.55
CA THR A 304 15.31 7.36 -6.31
C THR A 304 15.66 8.58 -7.16
N LEU A 305 14.67 9.20 -7.81
CA LEU A 305 14.89 10.44 -8.55
C LEU A 305 15.44 11.53 -7.62
N MET A 306 14.81 11.72 -6.47
CA MET A 306 15.26 12.67 -5.45
C MET A 306 16.68 12.39 -4.98
N ALA A 307 17.02 11.13 -4.66
CA ALA A 307 18.36 10.74 -4.22
C ALA A 307 19.42 11.05 -5.30
N LEU A 308 19.16 10.72 -6.56
CA LEU A 308 20.05 11.00 -7.67
C LEU A 308 20.22 12.50 -7.93
N GLY A 309 19.16 13.29 -7.85
CA GLY A 309 19.21 14.74 -7.99
C GLY A 309 20.05 15.38 -6.89
N LEU A 310 19.90 14.94 -5.64
CA LEU A 310 20.72 15.43 -4.53
C LEU A 310 22.20 15.02 -4.67
N LEU A 311 22.49 13.83 -5.19
CA LEU A 311 23.86 13.41 -5.52
C LEU A 311 24.42 14.28 -6.65
N ALA A 312 23.64 14.57 -7.69
CA ALA A 312 24.04 15.45 -8.78
C ALA A 312 24.34 16.86 -8.30
N ASN A 313 23.51 17.41 -7.40
CA ASN A 313 23.74 18.72 -6.79
C ASN A 313 25.09 18.76 -6.03
N LYS A 314 25.36 17.75 -5.20
CA LYS A 314 26.65 17.63 -4.49
C LYS A 314 27.85 17.54 -5.44
N ALA A 315 27.66 16.98 -6.63
CA ALA A 315 28.68 16.88 -7.66
C ALA A 315 28.76 18.11 -8.59
N GLY A 316 27.92 19.11 -8.40
CA GLY A 316 27.85 20.32 -9.26
C GLY A 316 27.26 20.04 -10.65
N ASN A 317 26.57 18.92 -10.86
CA ASN A 317 25.96 18.55 -12.13
C ASN A 317 24.57 19.20 -12.30
N VAL A 318 24.55 20.46 -12.72
CA VAL A 318 23.34 21.26 -12.90
C VAL A 318 22.34 20.63 -13.89
N ALA A 319 22.84 20.00 -14.96
CA ALA A 319 21.99 19.41 -15.97
C ALA A 319 21.17 18.24 -15.42
N GLU A 320 21.75 17.38 -14.58
CA GLU A 320 21.03 16.25 -13.98
C GLU A 320 20.08 16.73 -12.85
N VAL A 321 20.43 17.81 -12.13
CA VAL A 321 19.52 18.47 -11.17
C VAL A 321 18.26 18.97 -11.89
N GLU A 322 18.41 19.68 -13.01
CA GLU A 322 17.28 20.19 -13.78
C GLU A 322 16.42 19.07 -14.35
N LYS A 323 17.05 18.02 -14.86
CA LYS A 323 16.33 16.82 -15.33
C LYS A 323 15.52 16.16 -14.21
N THR A 324 16.08 16.08 -12.99
CA THR A 324 15.38 15.55 -11.82
C THR A 324 14.20 16.41 -11.42
N HIS A 325 14.37 17.74 -11.40
CA HIS A 325 13.33 18.71 -11.18
C HIS A 325 12.13 18.48 -12.11
N LEU A 326 12.39 18.43 -13.43
CA LEU A 326 11.35 18.17 -14.41
C LEU A 326 10.67 16.81 -14.25
N ALA A 327 11.43 15.77 -13.92
CA ALA A 327 10.89 14.42 -13.70
C ALA A 327 9.99 14.35 -12.46
N LEU A 328 10.39 14.94 -11.33
CA LEU A 328 9.60 14.96 -10.10
C LEU A 328 8.34 15.81 -10.28
N LYS A 329 8.45 16.95 -10.94
CA LYS A 329 7.30 17.83 -11.28
C LYS A 329 6.29 17.11 -12.18
N ALA A 330 6.75 16.32 -13.13
CA ALA A 330 5.87 15.53 -14.00
C ALA A 330 5.10 14.43 -13.22
N ILE A 331 5.62 13.98 -12.09
CA ILE A 331 4.93 13.03 -11.19
C ILE A 331 3.97 13.78 -10.28
N ASP A 332 4.45 14.82 -9.59
CA ASP A 332 3.67 15.60 -8.61
C ASP A 332 4.38 16.91 -8.25
N ASP A 333 3.67 18.03 -8.26
CA ASP A 333 4.22 19.33 -7.88
C ASP A 333 4.79 19.35 -6.45
N ALA A 334 4.17 18.62 -5.51
CA ALA A 334 4.67 18.55 -4.12
C ALA A 334 6.01 17.82 -3.99
N LEU A 335 6.28 16.81 -4.84
CA LEU A 335 7.59 16.15 -4.88
C LEU A 335 8.68 17.09 -5.39
N ASP A 336 8.33 17.94 -6.36
CA ASP A 336 9.22 18.94 -6.88
C ASP A 336 9.53 20.03 -5.84
N GLU A 337 8.51 20.52 -5.13
CA GLU A 337 8.69 21.46 -4.03
C GLU A 337 9.59 20.89 -2.93
N GLU A 338 9.40 19.61 -2.56
CA GLU A 338 10.25 18.91 -1.59
C GLU A 338 11.70 18.82 -2.08
N PHE A 339 11.90 18.53 -3.37
CA PHE A 339 13.24 18.49 -3.96
C PHE A 339 13.92 19.85 -3.94
N ILE A 340 13.23 20.90 -4.37
CA ILE A 340 13.76 22.28 -4.35
C ILE A 340 14.14 22.69 -2.93
N GLU A 341 13.31 22.36 -1.94
CA GLU A 341 13.63 22.66 -0.53
C GLU A 341 14.88 21.91 -0.07
N ALA A 342 15.03 20.63 -0.47
CA ALA A 342 16.19 19.81 -0.13
C ALA A 342 17.51 20.27 -0.80
N LEU A 343 17.45 21.08 -1.87
CA LEU A 343 18.61 21.67 -2.54
C LEU A 343 19.17 22.89 -1.78
N LYS A 344 18.41 23.52 -0.88
CA LYS A 344 18.85 24.67 -0.13
C LYS A 344 20.00 24.32 0.80
N PRO A 345 21.00 25.18 0.97
CA PRO A 345 22.06 24.98 1.95
C PRO A 345 21.46 24.82 3.36
N GLN A 346 21.87 23.77 4.04
CA GLN A 346 21.55 23.55 5.46
C GLN A 346 22.49 24.32 6.37
#